data_d636b06dc3b740d955d052bea6e0db10
#
_entry.id   d636b06dc3b740d955d052bea6e0db10
#
_cell.length_a   1.000
_cell.length_b   1.000
_cell.length_c   1.000
_cell.angle_alpha   90.00
_cell.angle_beta   90.00
_cell.angle_gamma   90.00
#
_symmetry.space_group_name_H-M   'P 1'
#
loop_
_entity.id
_entity.type
_entity.pdbx_description
1 polymer ?
#
loop_
_entity_poly.entity_id
_entity_poly.type
_entity_poly.pdbx_seq_one_letter_code
_entity_poly.pdbx_strand_id
1 'polypeptide(L)'
;MFLIDNRPAKIVIFSVLLFLQLILNSINICYYKILGDIFSFDLLKLTNETAKVFRLSFLDIPSILINLFVFGVGLFLVIFLTRKDKVKLDKKTKMASFYILLSAFTILSSFGVGSQFIAVSALADCDTTDNYYIVKSDAYLYDSLQFKQESYKKFGTFGFYIKDILNSWTKTEKISEEEATELKQYIQDGRVQGVQNAPLKDKNLICIMLESFEWSAIDPYCTPTLYDLMVNHSQTFTNFRASNRTNDSESIAILGNTIRSSDFMTLAKNDNFIAPYSIPNLFRNNGYTANYFHSYDGNFYGRYYVNKKLGFENVYALQDANIGPMCEFGDFYLDEDYVKAMIDKIAPTGKKFYSYFTTVKTHGDYDSTKEDLAPYYEIYDENSENIAKYFSEIGLILPDKSDTAFYNRVRQYKCSAMDTDRMVKFLIDYLKENNLYDNTTLFLFADHNCYYDNVGSYVRYGAEEYDAQNSDIYNIPFMIVDSTLGNATIDTFCDTYDIAPTICNLFGLDYNKNLQQGKDIYSADKTAVSVFVSNNTVIFNDKLFSYNIVDVHNANNYEIDDEYIEKFKLSAIAFYEKQDKIDKIYKSFLQY
;
A
#
# COMPACT_ATOMS: atom_id res chain seq x y z
N MET A 1 21.89 -14.53 -33.40
CA MET A 1 23.20 -15.21 -33.44
C MET A 1 23.86 -15.14 -34.82
N PHE A 2 23.16 -15.45 -35.89
CA PHE A 2 23.74 -15.52 -37.26
C PHE A 2 24.19 -14.17 -37.84
N LEU A 3 23.68 -13.05 -37.37
CA LEU A 3 23.97 -11.71 -37.87
C LEU A 3 25.31 -11.12 -37.38
N ILE A 4 25.88 -11.70 -36.34
CA ILE A 4 27.14 -11.23 -35.74
C ILE A 4 28.24 -12.22 -36.06
N ASP A 5 29.27 -11.84 -36.82
CA ASP A 5 30.37 -12.74 -37.19
C ASP A 5 31.39 -12.88 -36.05
N ASN A 6 31.55 -11.87 -35.28
CA ASN A 6 32.57 -11.84 -34.21
C ASN A 6 32.12 -12.68 -33.03
N ARG A 7 32.75 -13.84 -32.81
CA ARG A 7 32.47 -14.73 -31.69
C ARG A 7 32.53 -14.04 -30.32
N PRO A 8 33.57 -13.28 -30.01
CA PRO A 8 33.60 -12.50 -28.76
C PRO A 8 32.40 -11.58 -28.62
N ALA A 9 31.99 -10.86 -29.68
CA ALA A 9 30.83 -9.99 -29.63
C ALA A 9 29.51 -10.77 -29.37
N LYS A 10 29.35 -11.95 -29.98
CA LYS A 10 28.21 -12.85 -29.69
C LYS A 10 28.16 -13.20 -28.19
N ILE A 11 29.30 -13.68 -27.66
CA ILE A 11 29.39 -14.06 -26.24
C ILE A 11 29.06 -12.88 -25.33
N VAL A 12 29.65 -11.72 -25.61
CA VAL A 12 29.40 -10.51 -24.79
C VAL A 12 27.93 -10.12 -24.81
N ILE A 13 27.31 -10.02 -26.00
CA ILE A 13 25.90 -9.59 -26.11
C ILE A 13 24.98 -10.57 -25.38
N PHE A 14 25.13 -11.87 -25.57
CA PHE A 14 24.30 -12.86 -24.90
C PHE A 14 24.58 -12.93 -23.39
N SER A 15 25.84 -12.77 -22.98
CA SER A 15 26.19 -12.69 -21.56
C SER A 15 25.55 -11.48 -20.87
N VAL A 16 25.54 -10.33 -21.53
CA VAL A 16 24.88 -9.11 -21.02
C VAL A 16 23.37 -9.34 -20.88
N LEU A 17 22.72 -9.91 -21.90
CA LEU A 17 21.29 -10.19 -21.82
C LEU A 17 20.94 -11.20 -20.70
N LEU A 18 21.71 -12.29 -20.59
CA LEU A 18 21.55 -13.27 -19.50
C LEU A 18 21.80 -12.63 -18.15
N PHE A 19 22.79 -11.74 -18.04
CA PHE A 19 23.10 -11.04 -16.79
C PHE A 19 22.00 -10.06 -16.39
N LEU A 20 21.44 -9.32 -17.32
CA LEU A 20 20.28 -8.46 -17.07
C LEU A 20 19.09 -9.28 -16.60
N GLN A 21 18.84 -10.43 -17.22
CA GLN A 21 17.76 -11.32 -16.78
C GLN A 21 18.03 -11.91 -15.39
N LEU A 22 19.28 -12.29 -15.08
CA LEU A 22 19.67 -12.74 -13.74
C LEU A 22 19.36 -11.67 -12.69
N ILE A 23 19.73 -10.41 -12.94
CA ILE A 23 19.46 -9.30 -12.03
C ILE A 23 17.97 -9.12 -11.83
N LEU A 24 17.19 -9.01 -12.89
CA LEU A 24 15.74 -8.81 -12.84
C LEU A 24 15.02 -9.95 -12.11
N ASN A 25 15.41 -11.19 -12.39
CA ASN A 25 14.83 -12.34 -11.70
C ASN A 25 15.18 -12.35 -10.21
N SER A 26 16.43 -12.01 -9.85
CA SER A 26 16.85 -11.96 -8.45
C SER A 26 16.13 -10.86 -7.67
N ILE A 27 15.94 -9.69 -8.28
CA ILE A 27 15.13 -8.60 -7.71
C ILE A 27 13.68 -9.07 -7.50
N ASN A 28 13.08 -9.69 -8.51
CA ASN A 28 11.71 -10.19 -8.41
C ASN A 28 11.54 -11.25 -7.32
N ILE A 29 12.48 -12.17 -7.18
CA ILE A 29 12.46 -13.21 -6.14
C ILE A 29 12.41 -12.55 -4.76
N CYS A 30 13.31 -11.61 -4.50
CA CYS A 30 13.36 -10.91 -3.21
C CYS A 30 12.12 -10.04 -2.99
N TYR A 31 11.69 -9.29 -4.01
CA TYR A 31 10.54 -8.40 -3.93
C TYR A 31 9.24 -9.17 -3.70
N TYR A 32 9.06 -10.29 -4.42
CA TYR A 32 7.89 -11.17 -4.24
C TYR A 32 7.83 -11.80 -2.85
N LYS A 33 8.97 -12.22 -2.32
CA LYS A 33 9.05 -12.80 -0.97
C LYS A 33 8.61 -11.81 0.12
N ILE A 34 8.91 -10.52 -0.05
CA ILE A 34 8.62 -9.48 0.96
C ILE A 34 7.20 -8.93 0.79
N LEU A 35 6.80 -8.64 -0.44
CA LEU A 35 5.60 -7.85 -0.74
C LEU A 35 4.54 -8.60 -1.57
N GLY A 36 4.81 -9.86 -1.95
CA GLY A 36 3.86 -10.66 -2.73
C GLY A 36 3.57 -10.13 -4.14
N ASP A 37 4.41 -9.25 -4.70
CA ASP A 37 4.17 -8.59 -5.99
C ASP A 37 5.39 -8.61 -6.91
N ILE A 38 5.23 -8.19 -8.16
CA ILE A 38 6.30 -8.05 -9.16
C ILE A 38 6.93 -6.66 -9.05
N PHE A 39 8.27 -6.61 -9.04
CA PHE A 39 9.03 -5.37 -9.06
C PHE A 39 8.65 -4.50 -10.27
N SER A 40 8.58 -3.18 -10.07
CA SER A 40 8.36 -2.19 -11.12
C SER A 40 9.49 -1.16 -11.13
N PHE A 41 9.87 -0.68 -12.31
CA PHE A 41 10.89 0.37 -12.46
C PHE A 41 10.48 1.72 -11.86
N ASP A 42 9.19 1.95 -11.61
CA ASP A 42 8.72 3.10 -10.86
C ASP A 42 9.34 3.19 -9.46
N LEU A 43 9.62 2.05 -8.85
CA LEU A 43 10.27 1.98 -7.54
C LEU A 43 11.69 2.52 -7.52
N LEU A 44 12.34 2.65 -8.69
CA LEU A 44 13.65 3.32 -8.76
C LEU A 44 13.57 4.80 -8.39
N LYS A 45 12.40 5.42 -8.44
CA LYS A 45 12.18 6.78 -7.95
C LYS A 45 12.35 6.88 -6.42
N LEU A 46 12.25 5.74 -5.72
CA LEU A 46 12.39 5.57 -4.27
C LEU A 46 13.74 4.94 -3.88
N THR A 47 14.76 5.05 -4.73
CA THR A 47 16.06 4.37 -4.50
C THR A 47 16.75 4.82 -3.21
N ASN A 48 16.62 6.10 -2.85
CA ASN A 48 17.22 6.64 -1.63
C ASN A 48 16.55 6.08 -0.37
N GLU A 49 15.23 5.91 -0.41
CA GLU A 49 14.42 5.32 0.64
C GLU A 49 14.74 3.82 0.74
N THR A 50 14.73 3.11 -0.39
CA THR A 50 15.05 1.69 -0.46
C THR A 50 16.45 1.38 0.08
N ALA A 51 17.44 2.23 -0.21
CA ALA A 51 18.80 2.03 0.28
C ALA A 51 18.92 2.13 1.82
N LYS A 52 18.09 2.95 2.47
CA LYS A 52 18.04 3.07 3.94
C LYS A 52 17.39 1.86 4.61
N VAL A 53 16.47 1.19 3.91
CA VAL A 53 15.66 0.08 4.43
C VAL A 53 16.27 -1.28 4.12
N PHE A 54 17.17 -1.36 3.13
CA PHE A 54 17.70 -2.63 2.63
C PHE A 54 18.43 -3.43 3.72
N ARG A 55 18.07 -4.70 3.89
CA ARG A 55 18.67 -5.66 4.81
C ARG A 55 19.09 -6.93 4.07
N LEU A 56 20.16 -7.58 4.54
CA LEU A 56 20.60 -8.86 3.96
C LEU A 56 19.58 -9.98 4.15
N SER A 57 18.75 -9.92 5.19
CA SER A 57 17.64 -10.85 5.43
C SER A 57 16.56 -10.84 4.33
N PHE A 58 16.47 -9.76 3.57
CA PHE A 58 15.56 -9.67 2.41
C PHE A 58 16.01 -10.52 1.23
N LEU A 59 17.25 -10.98 1.23
CA LEU A 59 17.78 -11.81 0.15
C LEU A 59 17.32 -13.27 0.34
N ASP A 60 16.62 -13.81 -0.64
CA ASP A 60 16.36 -15.24 -0.74
C ASP A 60 17.57 -15.96 -1.36
N ILE A 61 18.57 -16.23 -0.51
CA ILE A 61 19.84 -16.83 -0.93
C ILE A 61 19.65 -18.15 -1.67
N PRO A 62 18.82 -19.13 -1.21
CA PRO A 62 18.62 -20.38 -1.95
C PRO A 62 18.11 -20.14 -3.38
N SER A 63 17.08 -19.33 -3.55
CA SER A 63 16.50 -19.04 -4.87
C SER A 63 17.45 -18.23 -5.77
N ILE A 64 18.23 -17.31 -5.20
CA ILE A 64 19.29 -16.58 -5.94
C ILE A 64 20.38 -17.56 -6.42
N LEU A 65 20.79 -18.54 -5.60
CA LEU A 65 21.78 -19.56 -6.01
C LEU A 65 21.25 -20.44 -7.15
N ILE A 66 19.99 -20.83 -7.14
CA ILE A 66 19.35 -21.54 -8.25
C ILE A 66 19.37 -20.68 -9.52
N ASN A 67 19.03 -19.41 -9.41
CA ASN A 67 19.04 -18.46 -10.52
C ASN A 67 20.47 -18.27 -11.09
N LEU A 68 21.48 -18.19 -10.24
CA LEU A 68 22.90 -18.17 -10.62
C LEU A 68 23.33 -19.46 -11.34
N PHE A 69 22.87 -20.62 -10.89
CA PHE A 69 23.13 -21.88 -11.55
C PHE A 69 22.54 -21.91 -12.97
N VAL A 70 21.28 -21.48 -13.12
CA VAL A 70 20.61 -21.37 -14.45
C VAL A 70 21.37 -20.41 -15.37
N PHE A 71 21.82 -19.26 -14.85
CA PHE A 71 22.68 -18.33 -15.58
C PHE A 71 23.98 -18.99 -16.03
N GLY A 72 24.66 -19.74 -15.14
CA GLY A 72 25.89 -20.46 -15.45
C GLY A 72 25.70 -21.49 -16.57
N VAL A 73 24.61 -22.26 -16.54
CA VAL A 73 24.23 -23.20 -17.60
C VAL A 73 23.97 -22.45 -18.92
N GLY A 74 23.22 -21.33 -18.86
CA GLY A 74 22.96 -20.50 -20.05
C GLY A 74 24.24 -19.96 -20.67
N LEU A 75 25.15 -19.45 -19.86
CA LEU A 75 26.45 -18.95 -20.30
C LEU A 75 27.31 -20.08 -20.92
N PHE A 76 27.34 -21.23 -20.27
CA PHE A 76 28.03 -22.43 -20.81
C PHE A 76 27.45 -22.81 -22.16
N LEU A 77 26.14 -22.84 -22.34
CA LEU A 77 25.49 -23.14 -23.60
C LEU A 77 25.85 -22.12 -24.70
N VAL A 78 25.86 -20.84 -24.38
CA VAL A 78 26.28 -19.78 -25.31
C VAL A 78 27.71 -20.01 -25.78
N ILE A 79 28.64 -20.25 -24.87
CA ILE A 79 30.04 -20.50 -25.17
C ILE A 79 30.18 -21.80 -25.98
N PHE A 80 29.48 -22.87 -25.59
CA PHE A 80 29.52 -24.17 -26.27
C PHE A 80 28.97 -24.12 -27.68
N LEU A 81 27.79 -23.54 -27.87
CA LEU A 81 27.13 -23.43 -29.17
C LEU A 81 27.91 -22.52 -30.15
N THR A 82 28.57 -21.47 -29.63
CA THR A 82 29.40 -20.57 -30.45
C THR A 82 30.80 -21.15 -30.74
N ARG A 83 31.20 -22.25 -30.07
CA ARG A 83 32.54 -22.85 -30.25
C ARG A 83 32.81 -23.38 -31.66
N LYS A 84 31.78 -23.89 -32.35
CA LYS A 84 31.86 -24.46 -33.68
C LYS A 84 31.44 -23.49 -34.82
N ASP A 85 31.24 -22.23 -34.49
CA ASP A 85 30.73 -21.23 -35.42
C ASP A 85 31.84 -20.82 -36.43
N LYS A 86 32.05 -21.66 -37.46
CA LYS A 86 33.00 -21.42 -38.53
C LYS A 86 32.38 -20.86 -39.81
N VAL A 87 31.04 -20.75 -39.85
CA VAL A 87 30.34 -20.30 -41.05
C VAL A 87 30.32 -18.76 -41.08
N LYS A 88 31.12 -18.17 -41.91
CA LYS A 88 31.01 -16.76 -42.28
C LYS A 88 30.00 -16.63 -43.41
N LEU A 89 28.81 -16.11 -43.07
CA LEU A 89 27.86 -15.71 -44.11
C LEU A 89 28.39 -14.49 -44.87
N ASP A 90 28.22 -14.48 -46.15
CA ASP A 90 28.55 -13.32 -46.98
C ASP A 90 27.60 -12.13 -46.69
N LYS A 91 27.99 -10.93 -47.09
CA LYS A 91 27.22 -9.70 -46.77
C LYS A 91 25.80 -9.73 -47.33
N LYS A 92 25.59 -10.33 -48.50
CA LYS A 92 24.26 -10.44 -49.15
C LYS A 92 23.34 -11.38 -48.35
N THR A 93 23.86 -12.56 -47.96
CA THR A 93 23.13 -13.56 -47.18
C THR A 93 22.77 -13.02 -45.80
N LYS A 94 23.65 -12.24 -45.14
CA LYS A 94 23.34 -11.56 -43.87
C LYS A 94 22.24 -10.53 -44.01
N MET A 95 22.33 -9.67 -45.02
CA MET A 95 21.28 -8.69 -45.30
C MET A 95 19.95 -9.38 -45.61
N ALA A 96 19.95 -10.43 -46.46
CA ALA A 96 18.74 -11.20 -46.74
C ALA A 96 18.15 -11.82 -45.45
N SER A 97 18.98 -12.46 -44.61
CA SER A 97 18.55 -13.04 -43.35
C SER A 97 18.03 -11.97 -42.39
N PHE A 98 18.65 -10.79 -42.32
CA PHE A 98 18.18 -9.66 -41.53
C PHE A 98 16.80 -9.20 -42.01
N TYR A 99 16.61 -8.98 -43.30
CA TYR A 99 15.32 -8.55 -43.84
C TYR A 99 14.23 -9.62 -43.66
N ILE A 100 14.57 -10.92 -43.82
CA ILE A 100 13.62 -12.01 -43.55
C ILE A 100 13.21 -12.03 -42.10
N LEU A 101 14.16 -11.93 -41.15
CA LEU A 101 13.87 -11.90 -39.73
C LEU A 101 13.10 -10.63 -39.32
N LEU A 102 13.48 -9.47 -39.88
CA LEU A 102 12.77 -8.21 -39.65
C LEU A 102 11.34 -8.29 -40.20
N SER A 103 11.16 -8.81 -41.41
CA SER A 103 9.84 -8.98 -42.04
C SER A 103 8.99 -9.98 -41.24
N ALA A 104 9.56 -11.11 -40.84
CA ALA A 104 8.86 -12.08 -39.99
C ALA A 104 8.48 -11.47 -38.63
N PHE A 105 9.39 -10.73 -37.99
CA PHE A 105 9.11 -10.02 -36.75
C PHE A 105 8.02 -8.96 -36.95
N THR A 106 8.12 -8.17 -38.03
CA THR A 106 7.10 -7.15 -38.33
C THR A 106 5.74 -7.79 -38.59
N ILE A 107 5.68 -8.89 -39.35
CA ILE A 107 4.45 -9.62 -39.64
C ILE A 107 3.87 -10.21 -38.36
N LEU A 108 4.68 -10.88 -37.54
CA LEU A 108 4.24 -11.45 -36.27
C LEU A 108 3.79 -10.38 -35.29
N SER A 109 4.53 -9.27 -35.20
CA SER A 109 4.15 -8.13 -34.33
C SER A 109 2.87 -7.46 -34.82
N SER A 110 2.75 -7.25 -36.18
CA SER A 110 1.54 -6.66 -36.77
C SER A 110 0.33 -7.59 -36.64
N PHE A 111 0.54 -8.90 -36.73
CA PHE A 111 -0.53 -9.87 -36.50
C PHE A 111 -0.94 -9.90 -35.01
N GLY A 112 0.02 -9.86 -34.09
CA GLY A 112 -0.23 -9.78 -32.66
C GLY A 112 -0.95 -8.48 -32.28
N VAL A 113 -0.44 -7.33 -32.74
CA VAL A 113 -1.07 -6.01 -32.50
C VAL A 113 -2.43 -5.91 -33.21
N GLY A 114 -2.49 -6.38 -34.46
CA GLY A 114 -3.74 -6.36 -35.24
C GLY A 114 -4.83 -7.26 -34.67
N SER A 115 -4.49 -8.45 -34.18
CA SER A 115 -5.45 -9.34 -33.52
C SER A 115 -5.95 -8.75 -32.20
N GLN A 116 -5.09 -8.07 -31.47
CA GLN A 116 -5.48 -7.38 -30.24
C GLN A 116 -6.31 -6.12 -30.53
N PHE A 117 -5.96 -5.38 -31.58
CA PHE A 117 -6.76 -4.23 -32.02
C PHE A 117 -8.17 -4.65 -32.48
N ILE A 118 -8.28 -5.76 -33.21
CA ILE A 118 -9.56 -6.35 -33.60
C ILE A 118 -10.34 -6.84 -32.38
N ALA A 119 -9.68 -7.49 -31.43
CA ALA A 119 -10.30 -7.92 -30.18
C ALA A 119 -10.82 -6.73 -29.34
N VAL A 120 -10.04 -5.65 -29.23
CA VAL A 120 -10.44 -4.42 -28.54
C VAL A 120 -11.58 -3.72 -29.28
N SER A 121 -11.53 -3.65 -30.61
CA SER A 121 -12.60 -3.05 -31.41
C SER A 121 -13.90 -3.88 -31.35
N ALA A 122 -13.79 -5.21 -31.35
CA ALA A 122 -14.94 -6.10 -31.19
C ALA A 122 -15.57 -6.01 -29.77
N LEU A 123 -14.76 -5.66 -28.76
CA LEU A 123 -15.23 -5.43 -27.39
C LEU A 123 -15.90 -4.05 -27.21
N ALA A 124 -15.47 -3.05 -28.00
CA ALA A 124 -16.11 -1.73 -28.02
C ALA A 124 -17.54 -1.75 -28.62
N ASP A 125 -17.81 -2.74 -29.47
CA ASP A 125 -19.12 -2.96 -30.08
C ASP A 125 -20.02 -3.92 -29.23
N CYS A 126 -19.49 -4.51 -28.17
CA CYS A 126 -20.26 -5.31 -27.24
C CYS A 126 -21.05 -4.40 -26.27
N ASP A 127 -22.34 -4.71 -26.12
CA ASP A 127 -23.25 -4.03 -25.21
C ASP A 127 -22.60 -3.80 -23.82
N THR A 128 -22.66 -2.59 -23.33
CA THR A 128 -21.89 -2.05 -22.18
C THR A 128 -22.14 -2.74 -20.84
N THR A 129 -22.91 -3.81 -20.81
CA THR A 129 -23.11 -4.66 -19.63
C THR A 129 -21.94 -5.61 -19.34
N ASP A 130 -21.00 -5.77 -20.28
CA ASP A 130 -19.84 -6.66 -20.15
C ASP A 130 -18.48 -5.92 -20.09
N ASN A 131 -18.39 -4.83 -19.32
CA ASN A 131 -17.11 -4.15 -18.98
C ASN A 131 -16.05 -5.11 -18.41
N TYR A 132 -16.47 -6.19 -17.83
CA TYR A 132 -15.70 -7.34 -17.39
C TYR A 132 -14.74 -7.91 -18.47
N TYR A 133 -15.11 -7.93 -19.75
CA TYR A 133 -14.23 -8.41 -20.83
C TYR A 133 -13.13 -7.41 -21.17
N ILE A 134 -13.31 -6.13 -20.94
CA ILE A 134 -12.29 -5.09 -21.20
C ILE A 134 -11.11 -5.27 -20.25
N VAL A 135 -11.38 -5.49 -18.97
CA VAL A 135 -10.34 -5.71 -17.94
C VAL A 135 -9.58 -7.02 -18.17
N LYS A 136 -10.19 -7.98 -18.88
CA LYS A 136 -9.63 -9.28 -19.25
C LYS A 136 -8.75 -9.23 -20.50
N SER A 137 -8.90 -8.21 -21.33
CA SER A 137 -8.21 -8.18 -22.62
C SER A 137 -6.70 -8.09 -22.43
N ASP A 138 -5.96 -8.80 -23.29
CA ASP A 138 -4.51 -8.73 -23.31
C ASP A 138 -4.01 -7.31 -23.53
N ALA A 139 -4.76 -6.52 -24.27
CA ALA A 139 -4.47 -5.12 -24.51
C ALA A 139 -4.56 -4.29 -23.21
N TYR A 140 -5.61 -4.46 -22.42
CA TYR A 140 -5.75 -3.79 -21.14
C TYR A 140 -4.67 -4.22 -20.15
N LEU A 141 -4.43 -5.54 -20.01
CA LEU A 141 -3.37 -6.06 -19.15
C LEU A 141 -1.99 -5.52 -19.54
N TYR A 142 -1.71 -5.42 -20.83
CA TYR A 142 -0.43 -4.88 -21.32
C TYR A 142 -0.34 -3.36 -21.13
N ASP A 143 -1.41 -2.65 -21.41
CA ASP A 143 -1.40 -1.18 -21.38
C ASP A 143 -1.37 -0.62 -19.96
N SER A 144 -2.23 -1.13 -19.09
CA SER A 144 -2.34 -0.67 -17.71
C SER A 144 -1.26 -1.23 -16.78
N LEU A 145 -0.80 -2.48 -17.01
CA LEU A 145 -0.03 -3.30 -16.07
C LEU A 145 -0.67 -3.35 -14.66
N GLN A 146 -1.98 -3.19 -14.59
CA GLN A 146 -2.73 -3.13 -13.34
C GLN A 146 -2.60 -4.44 -12.55
N PHE A 147 -2.70 -5.57 -13.25
CA PHE A 147 -2.50 -6.92 -12.71
C PHE A 147 -1.08 -7.39 -13.04
N LYS A 148 -0.09 -6.91 -12.27
CA LYS A 148 1.32 -7.13 -12.58
C LYS A 148 1.71 -8.61 -12.69
N GLN A 149 1.22 -9.45 -11.79
CA GLN A 149 1.53 -10.88 -11.82
C GLN A 149 1.01 -11.54 -13.09
N GLU A 150 -0.25 -11.26 -13.46
CA GLU A 150 -0.85 -11.79 -14.69
C GLU A 150 -0.17 -11.21 -15.94
N SER A 151 0.11 -9.92 -15.95
CA SER A 151 0.86 -9.26 -17.02
C SER A 151 2.26 -9.87 -17.18
N TYR A 152 2.96 -10.11 -16.07
CA TYR A 152 4.28 -10.73 -16.08
C TYR A 152 4.24 -12.19 -16.57
N LYS A 153 3.28 -13.00 -16.08
CA LYS A 153 3.07 -14.38 -16.54
C LYS A 153 2.78 -14.44 -18.03
N LYS A 154 1.97 -13.52 -18.55
CA LYS A 154 1.52 -13.51 -19.93
C LYS A 154 2.53 -12.94 -20.91
N PHE A 155 3.17 -11.82 -20.60
CA PHE A 155 4.07 -11.11 -21.50
C PHE A 155 5.55 -11.44 -21.26
N GLY A 156 5.85 -12.16 -20.20
CA GLY A 156 7.21 -12.53 -19.80
C GLY A 156 8.05 -11.34 -19.38
N THR A 157 9.28 -11.61 -18.95
CA THR A 157 10.19 -10.61 -18.37
C THR A 157 10.39 -9.39 -19.29
N PHE A 158 10.67 -9.63 -20.57
CA PHE A 158 10.98 -8.52 -21.47
C PHE A 158 9.74 -7.72 -21.88
N GLY A 159 8.63 -8.39 -22.17
CA GLY A 159 7.39 -7.72 -22.55
C GLY A 159 6.86 -6.84 -21.42
N PHE A 160 6.84 -7.38 -20.21
CA PHE A 160 6.43 -6.64 -19.02
C PHE A 160 7.33 -5.42 -18.75
N TYR A 161 8.66 -5.63 -18.67
CA TYR A 161 9.55 -4.54 -18.28
C TYR A 161 9.75 -3.46 -19.33
N ILE A 162 9.62 -3.77 -20.62
CA ILE A 162 9.62 -2.73 -21.66
C ILE A 162 8.42 -1.79 -21.45
N LYS A 163 7.23 -2.35 -21.22
CA LYS A 163 6.03 -1.54 -20.99
C LYS A 163 6.09 -0.79 -19.66
N ASP A 164 6.57 -1.43 -18.61
CA ASP A 164 6.74 -0.84 -17.29
C ASP A 164 7.67 0.39 -17.34
N ILE A 165 8.81 0.29 -18.03
CA ILE A 165 9.71 1.42 -18.27
C ILE A 165 9.00 2.53 -19.06
N LEU A 166 8.26 2.18 -20.11
CA LEU A 166 7.53 3.17 -20.91
C LEU A 166 6.48 3.89 -20.07
N ASN A 167 5.73 3.17 -19.24
CA ASN A 167 4.74 3.75 -18.33
C ASN A 167 5.39 4.65 -17.27
N SER A 168 6.54 4.24 -16.71
CA SER A 168 7.24 5.00 -15.67
C SER A 168 7.83 6.35 -16.14
N TRP A 169 7.97 6.53 -17.45
CA TRP A 169 8.51 7.76 -18.04
C TRP A 169 7.44 8.76 -18.48
N THR A 170 6.16 8.37 -18.49
CA THR A 170 5.05 9.31 -18.78
C THR A 170 4.87 10.28 -17.61
N LYS A 171 5.15 11.56 -17.85
CA LYS A 171 5.14 12.60 -16.79
C LYS A 171 3.78 13.26 -16.60
N THR A 172 3.00 13.37 -17.67
CA THR A 172 1.71 14.07 -17.68
C THR A 172 0.79 13.36 -18.64
N GLU A 173 -0.42 13.07 -18.20
CA GLU A 173 -1.45 12.49 -19.05
C GLU A 173 -1.90 13.54 -20.08
N LYS A 174 -1.74 13.23 -21.38
CA LYS A 174 -2.28 14.05 -22.45
C LYS A 174 -3.66 13.54 -22.81
N ILE A 175 -4.65 14.30 -22.44
CA ILE A 175 -6.07 14.00 -22.71
C ILE A 175 -6.60 14.92 -23.81
N SER A 176 -7.60 14.47 -24.56
CA SER A 176 -8.31 15.28 -25.55
C SER A 176 -9.20 16.34 -24.87
N GLU A 177 -9.63 17.36 -25.62
CA GLU A 177 -10.58 18.36 -25.09
C GLU A 177 -11.92 17.72 -24.71
N GLU A 178 -12.37 16.73 -25.47
CA GLU A 178 -13.58 15.96 -25.20
C GLU A 178 -13.46 15.21 -23.88
N GLU A 179 -12.40 14.41 -23.72
CA GLU A 179 -12.11 13.66 -22.48
C GLU A 179 -11.94 14.61 -21.28
N ALA A 180 -11.27 15.75 -21.45
CA ALA A 180 -11.14 16.76 -20.39
C ALA A 180 -12.52 17.30 -19.95
N THR A 181 -13.44 17.47 -20.90
CA THR A 181 -14.80 17.93 -20.61
C THR A 181 -15.59 16.86 -19.84
N GLU A 182 -15.49 15.60 -20.24
CA GLU A 182 -16.11 14.47 -19.55
C GLU A 182 -15.58 14.31 -18.12
N LEU A 183 -14.27 14.39 -17.93
CA LEU A 183 -13.65 14.30 -16.60
C LEU A 183 -14.05 15.48 -15.69
N LYS A 184 -14.16 16.70 -16.23
CA LYS A 184 -14.67 17.84 -15.47
C LYS A 184 -16.14 17.64 -15.07
N GLN A 185 -16.97 17.12 -15.96
CA GLN A 185 -18.35 16.80 -15.63
C GLN A 185 -18.43 15.72 -14.55
N TYR A 186 -17.59 14.67 -14.66
CA TYR A 186 -17.48 13.62 -13.65
C TYR A 186 -17.11 14.18 -12.26
N ILE A 187 -16.19 15.14 -12.19
CA ILE A 187 -15.84 15.83 -10.93
C ILE A 187 -17.04 16.64 -10.42
N GLN A 188 -17.77 17.34 -11.29
CA GLN A 188 -18.93 18.13 -10.88
C GLN A 188 -20.06 17.25 -10.32
N ASP A 189 -20.33 16.12 -10.96
CA ASP A 189 -21.38 15.17 -10.56
C ASP A 189 -21.04 14.44 -9.24
N GLY A 190 -19.76 14.40 -8.89
CA GLY A 190 -19.28 13.78 -7.65
C GLY A 190 -19.40 14.64 -6.41
N ARG A 191 -19.75 15.91 -6.51
CA ARG A 191 -19.83 16.83 -5.37
C ARG A 191 -20.95 16.43 -4.42
N VAL A 192 -20.60 16.34 -3.13
CA VAL A 192 -21.52 16.02 -2.04
C VAL A 192 -21.46 17.14 -1.02
N GLN A 193 -22.60 17.69 -0.66
CA GLN A 193 -22.69 18.65 0.44
C GLN A 193 -22.66 17.92 1.78
N GLY A 194 -21.90 18.47 2.71
CA GLY A 194 -21.78 17.94 4.05
C GLY A 194 -23.10 17.96 4.81
N VAL A 195 -23.30 16.96 5.66
CA VAL A 195 -24.51 16.84 6.48
C VAL A 195 -24.51 17.94 7.55
N GLN A 196 -25.58 18.75 7.58
CA GLN A 196 -25.67 19.92 8.49
C GLN A 196 -25.61 19.53 9.98
N ASN A 197 -26.20 18.39 10.34
CA ASN A 197 -26.26 17.89 11.71
C ASN A 197 -25.35 16.66 11.88
N ALA A 198 -24.15 16.70 11.28
CA ALA A 198 -23.17 15.64 11.43
C ALA A 198 -22.75 15.49 12.91
N PRO A 199 -22.60 14.26 13.42
CA PRO A 199 -22.41 14.02 14.85
C PRO A 199 -21.13 14.61 15.44
N LEU A 200 -20.08 14.76 14.62
CA LEU A 200 -18.78 15.28 15.04
C LEU A 200 -18.50 16.69 14.46
N LYS A 201 -19.53 17.34 13.93
CA LYS A 201 -19.38 18.69 13.40
C LYS A 201 -18.77 19.63 14.44
N ASP A 202 -17.81 20.42 14.02
CA ASP A 202 -17.09 21.40 14.84
C ASP A 202 -16.14 20.83 15.91
N LYS A 203 -16.03 19.51 16.07
CA LYS A 203 -15.01 18.87 16.93
C LYS A 203 -13.63 18.89 16.26
N ASN A 204 -12.60 18.80 17.06
CA ASN A 204 -11.24 18.56 16.57
C ASN A 204 -11.07 17.11 16.14
N LEU A 205 -10.11 16.84 15.26
CA LEU A 205 -9.75 15.50 14.84
C LEU A 205 -8.24 15.27 14.99
N ILE A 206 -7.89 14.15 15.61
CA ILE A 206 -6.54 13.60 15.58
C ILE A 206 -6.62 12.22 14.93
N CYS A 207 -6.01 12.07 13.75
CA CYS A 207 -5.78 10.78 13.11
C CYS A 207 -4.40 10.29 13.52
N ILE A 208 -4.31 9.09 14.07
CA ILE A 208 -3.06 8.41 14.40
C ILE A 208 -3.00 7.15 13.55
N MET A 209 -2.15 7.15 12.55
CA MET A 209 -1.85 5.98 11.75
C MET A 209 -0.73 5.20 12.44
N LEU A 210 -1.07 3.99 12.87
CA LEU A 210 -0.22 3.13 13.68
C LEU A 210 0.63 2.24 12.76
N GLU A 211 1.93 2.43 12.78
CA GLU A 211 2.90 1.68 11.98
C GLU A 211 2.86 0.19 12.30
N SER A 212 2.68 -0.69 11.29
CA SER A 212 2.75 -2.16 11.41
C SER A 212 1.92 -2.74 12.56
N PHE A 213 0.76 -2.16 12.88
CA PHE A 213 0.04 -2.48 14.11
C PHE A 213 -0.98 -3.59 13.91
N GLU A 214 -0.95 -4.58 14.81
CA GLU A 214 -1.76 -5.80 14.77
C GLU A 214 -2.73 -5.88 15.94
N TRP A 215 -3.81 -6.64 15.82
CA TRP A 215 -4.66 -6.99 16.96
C TRP A 215 -3.87 -7.66 18.09
N SER A 216 -2.83 -8.42 17.76
CA SER A 216 -1.92 -9.05 18.73
C SER A 216 -1.10 -8.04 19.55
N ALA A 217 -1.01 -6.79 19.11
CA ALA A 217 -0.39 -5.72 19.88
C ALA A 217 -1.24 -5.28 21.07
N ILE A 218 -2.58 -5.46 21.00
CA ILE A 218 -3.53 -4.96 21.99
C ILE A 218 -3.87 -6.06 23.00
N ASP A 219 -3.50 -5.85 24.26
CA ASP A 219 -3.83 -6.73 25.36
C ASP A 219 -3.90 -5.99 26.72
N PRO A 220 -4.57 -6.55 27.73
CA PRO A 220 -4.76 -5.85 29.01
C PRO A 220 -3.49 -5.70 29.86
N TYR A 221 -2.38 -6.34 29.50
CA TYR A 221 -1.14 -6.40 30.30
C TYR A 221 -0.05 -5.47 29.76
N CYS A 222 0.12 -5.47 28.45
CA CYS A 222 1.16 -4.68 27.77
C CYS A 222 0.65 -3.34 27.25
N THR A 223 -0.59 -3.30 26.78
CA THR A 223 -1.19 -2.10 26.18
C THR A 223 -2.56 -1.79 26.79
N PRO A 224 -2.60 -1.59 28.13
CA PRO A 224 -3.86 -1.45 28.87
C PRO A 224 -4.71 -0.26 28.43
N THR A 225 -4.12 0.82 27.95
CA THR A 225 -4.85 1.99 27.47
C THR A 225 -5.58 1.67 26.17
N LEU A 226 -4.88 1.11 25.19
CA LEU A 226 -5.48 0.71 23.92
C LEU A 226 -6.53 -0.38 24.11
N TYR A 227 -6.30 -1.31 25.03
CA TYR A 227 -7.26 -2.34 25.37
C TYR A 227 -8.54 -1.75 26.01
N ASP A 228 -8.40 -0.81 26.94
CA ASP A 228 -9.55 -0.13 27.56
C ASP A 228 -10.33 0.71 26.54
N LEU A 229 -9.64 1.41 25.65
CA LEU A 229 -10.28 2.12 24.55
C LEU A 229 -11.07 1.17 23.65
N MET A 230 -10.46 0.06 23.26
CA MET A 230 -11.09 -0.97 22.41
C MET A 230 -12.36 -1.54 23.01
N VAL A 231 -12.33 -1.85 24.31
CA VAL A 231 -13.43 -2.54 24.99
C VAL A 231 -14.51 -1.57 25.46
N ASN A 232 -14.14 -0.36 25.95
CA ASN A 232 -15.04 0.48 26.70
C ASN A 232 -15.30 1.87 26.10
N HIS A 233 -14.44 2.38 25.20
CA HIS A 233 -14.45 3.80 24.86
C HIS A 233 -14.37 4.11 23.36
N SER A 234 -14.53 3.11 22.50
CA SER A 234 -14.45 3.32 21.06
C SER A 234 -15.53 2.61 20.27
N GLN A 235 -15.74 3.07 19.05
CA GLN A 235 -16.27 2.20 18.01
C GLN A 235 -15.11 1.43 17.41
N THR A 236 -15.09 0.12 17.63
CA THR A 236 -14.02 -0.79 17.21
C THR A 236 -14.47 -1.55 15.97
N PHE A 237 -13.69 -1.41 14.89
CA PHE A 237 -13.98 -2.03 13.59
C PHE A 237 -13.21 -3.34 13.46
N THR A 238 -13.87 -4.45 13.68
CA THR A 238 -13.24 -5.78 13.73
C THR A 238 -12.94 -6.38 12.36
N ASN A 239 -13.40 -5.74 11.30
CA ASN A 239 -13.26 -6.23 9.92
C ASN A 239 -12.62 -5.17 8.99
N PHE A 240 -11.64 -4.42 9.53
CA PHE A 240 -10.88 -3.42 8.79
C PHE A 240 -9.66 -4.03 8.11
N ARG A 241 -9.39 -3.67 6.87
CA ARG A 241 -8.29 -4.18 6.03
C ARG A 241 -7.35 -3.08 5.57
N ALA A 242 -6.05 -3.33 5.66
CA ALA A 242 -5.04 -2.54 4.96
C ALA A 242 -3.82 -3.41 4.65
N SER A 243 -3.18 -3.19 3.51
CA SER A 243 -2.00 -3.95 3.09
C SER A 243 -1.05 -3.13 2.24
N ASN A 244 -1.16 -1.82 2.29
CA ASN A 244 -0.29 -0.94 1.54
C ASN A 244 0.97 -0.62 2.36
N ARG A 245 1.98 -0.06 1.73
CA ARG A 245 3.10 0.52 2.46
C ARG A 245 2.62 1.74 3.24
N THR A 246 3.28 2.06 4.35
CA THR A 246 2.96 3.21 5.22
C THR A 246 2.59 4.47 4.44
N ASN A 247 3.44 4.87 3.50
CA ASN A 247 3.24 6.07 2.70
C ASN A 247 2.05 5.97 1.71
N ASP A 248 1.74 4.78 1.20
CA ASP A 248 0.57 4.56 0.34
C ASP A 248 -0.70 4.60 1.19
N SER A 249 -0.73 3.93 2.35
CA SER A 249 -1.85 3.97 3.31
C SER A 249 -2.10 5.39 3.83
N GLU A 250 -1.02 6.15 4.09
CA GLU A 250 -1.09 7.56 4.47
C GLU A 250 -1.82 8.39 3.41
N SER A 251 -1.40 8.29 2.14
CA SER A 251 -2.03 9.03 1.05
C SER A 251 -3.47 8.59 0.78
N ILE A 252 -3.76 7.29 0.91
CA ILE A 252 -5.12 6.74 0.76
C ILE A 252 -6.06 7.29 1.85
N ALA A 253 -5.64 7.25 3.11
CA ALA A 253 -6.44 7.76 4.22
C ALA A 253 -6.73 9.28 4.10
N ILE A 254 -5.79 10.04 3.51
CA ILE A 254 -5.92 11.49 3.33
C ILE A 254 -6.76 11.85 2.11
N LEU A 255 -6.66 11.09 1.02
CA LEU A 255 -7.32 11.39 -0.26
C LEU A 255 -8.59 10.56 -0.49
N GLY A 256 -8.71 9.39 0.15
CA GLY A 256 -9.73 8.39 -0.16
C GLY A 256 -9.48 7.64 -1.48
N ASN A 257 -8.28 7.76 -2.05
CA ASN A 257 -7.89 7.08 -3.29
C ASN A 257 -6.41 6.75 -3.31
N THR A 258 -5.98 5.91 -4.26
CA THR A 258 -4.59 5.52 -4.42
C THR A 258 -3.89 6.43 -5.42
N ILE A 259 -2.84 7.11 -4.95
CA ILE A 259 -1.76 7.60 -5.81
C ILE A 259 -0.48 6.94 -5.28
N ARG A 260 0.16 6.09 -6.08
CA ARG A 260 1.38 5.37 -5.64
C ARG A 260 2.44 6.36 -5.18
N SER A 261 3.17 6.01 -4.13
CA SER A 261 4.22 6.86 -3.53
C SER A 261 5.19 7.43 -4.57
N SER A 262 5.63 6.60 -5.52
CA SER A 262 6.53 7.01 -6.59
C SER A 262 5.92 8.07 -7.51
N ASP A 263 4.67 7.91 -7.87
CA ASP A 263 3.93 8.86 -8.71
C ASP A 263 3.61 10.11 -7.91
N PHE A 264 3.19 9.94 -6.65
CA PHE A 264 2.85 11.04 -5.79
C PHE A 264 4.02 12.00 -5.53
N MET A 265 5.21 11.46 -5.24
CA MET A 265 6.43 12.26 -5.11
C MET A 265 6.75 13.02 -6.39
N THR A 266 6.45 12.44 -7.57
CA THR A 266 6.67 13.09 -8.87
C THR A 266 5.63 14.18 -9.13
N LEU A 267 4.34 13.90 -8.87
CA LEU A 267 3.24 14.85 -9.05
C LEU A 267 3.37 16.03 -8.10
N ALA A 268 3.68 15.78 -6.83
CA ALA A 268 3.82 16.81 -5.80
C ALA A 268 4.94 17.83 -6.09
N LYS A 269 5.94 17.46 -6.91
CA LYS A 269 6.97 18.39 -7.39
C LYS A 269 6.46 19.35 -8.48
N ASN A 270 5.29 19.08 -9.06
CA ASN A 270 4.70 19.95 -10.06
C ASN A 270 3.85 21.03 -9.40
N ASP A 271 4.07 22.30 -9.75
CA ASP A 271 3.35 23.42 -9.17
C ASP A 271 1.86 23.42 -9.49
N ASN A 272 1.47 22.78 -10.60
CA ASN A 272 0.07 22.68 -11.03
C ASN A 272 -0.68 21.56 -10.29
N PHE A 273 0.01 20.70 -9.53
CA PHE A 273 -0.65 19.64 -8.78
C PHE A 273 -1.46 20.25 -7.62
N ILE A 274 -2.72 19.88 -7.54
CA ILE A 274 -3.65 20.27 -6.48
C ILE A 274 -4.47 19.06 -6.00
N ALA A 275 -4.84 19.07 -4.72
CA ALA A 275 -5.71 18.07 -4.10
C ALA A 275 -6.82 18.75 -3.28
N PRO A 276 -7.76 19.47 -3.92
CA PRO A 276 -8.72 20.35 -3.23
C PRO A 276 -9.70 19.59 -2.32
N TYR A 277 -9.92 18.30 -2.56
CA TYR A 277 -10.79 17.42 -1.77
C TYR A 277 -10.02 16.49 -0.83
N SER A 278 -8.75 16.73 -0.58
CA SER A 278 -8.02 16.04 0.48
C SER A 278 -8.55 16.45 1.86
N ILE A 279 -8.53 15.56 2.81
CA ILE A 279 -9.04 15.81 4.18
C ILE A 279 -8.45 17.10 4.80
N PRO A 280 -7.11 17.36 4.76
CA PRO A 280 -6.57 18.61 5.32
C PRO A 280 -7.13 19.87 4.64
N ASN A 281 -7.33 19.87 3.32
CA ASN A 281 -7.95 21.01 2.63
C ASN A 281 -9.42 21.17 3.01
N LEU A 282 -10.17 20.08 3.17
CA LEU A 282 -11.57 20.15 3.59
C LEU A 282 -11.68 20.74 5.01
N PHE A 283 -10.85 20.33 5.96
CA PHE A 283 -10.82 20.92 7.30
C PHE A 283 -10.40 22.38 7.27
N ARG A 284 -9.38 22.75 6.50
CA ARG A 284 -8.95 24.15 6.38
C ARG A 284 -10.03 25.05 5.80
N ASN A 285 -10.78 24.56 4.82
CA ASN A 285 -11.95 25.30 4.26
C ASN A 285 -13.05 25.54 5.31
N ASN A 286 -13.06 24.75 6.40
CA ASN A 286 -13.96 24.91 7.55
C ASN A 286 -13.31 25.61 8.75
N GLY A 287 -12.18 26.29 8.54
CA GLY A 287 -11.53 27.14 9.55
C GLY A 287 -10.63 26.39 10.55
N TYR A 288 -10.22 25.17 10.25
CA TYR A 288 -9.27 24.40 11.08
C TYR A 288 -7.83 24.68 10.65
N THR A 289 -6.90 24.59 11.59
CA THR A 289 -5.48 24.39 11.29
C THR A 289 -5.23 22.93 11.02
N ALA A 290 -4.67 22.57 9.87
CA ALA A 290 -4.34 21.18 9.52
C ALA A 290 -2.83 20.95 9.63
N ASN A 291 -2.40 20.08 10.54
CA ASN A 291 -0.98 19.78 10.80
C ASN A 291 -0.68 18.29 10.60
N TYR A 292 0.46 18.01 9.99
CA TYR A 292 0.99 16.66 9.80
C TYR A 292 2.21 16.43 10.68
N PHE A 293 2.32 15.23 11.26
CA PHE A 293 3.38 14.83 12.18
C PHE A 293 3.95 13.45 11.81
N HIS A 294 5.28 13.29 11.98
CA HIS A 294 5.96 12.02 11.80
C HIS A 294 7.19 11.92 12.70
N SER A 295 7.30 10.86 13.48
CA SER A 295 8.39 10.65 14.44
C SER A 295 9.72 10.18 13.82
N TYR A 296 9.89 10.30 12.50
CA TYR A 296 11.11 10.00 11.76
C TYR A 296 11.45 11.11 10.75
N ASP A 297 12.37 10.84 9.82
CA ASP A 297 12.91 11.79 8.83
C ASP A 297 11.81 12.35 7.90
N GLY A 298 11.58 13.65 7.97
CA GLY A 298 10.62 14.35 7.11
C GLY A 298 11.02 14.37 5.62
N ASN A 299 12.28 14.05 5.29
CA ASN A 299 12.71 13.89 3.90
C ASN A 299 12.41 12.48 3.38
N PHE A 300 12.18 11.51 4.27
CA PHE A 300 11.81 10.15 3.88
C PHE A 300 10.45 10.18 3.19
N TYR A 301 10.33 9.61 1.99
CA TYR A 301 9.19 9.77 1.07
C TYR A 301 8.83 11.23 0.72
N GLY A 302 9.76 12.17 0.95
CA GLY A 302 9.52 13.58 0.67
C GLY A 302 8.37 14.21 1.46
N ARG A 303 8.09 13.74 2.68
CA ARG A 303 6.93 14.13 3.48
C ARG A 303 6.78 15.63 3.67
N TYR A 304 7.89 16.37 3.82
CA TYR A 304 7.82 17.82 3.96
C TYR A 304 7.16 18.51 2.77
N TYR A 305 7.42 18.09 1.54
CA TYR A 305 6.80 18.71 0.37
C TYR A 305 5.50 18.02 -0.08
N VAL A 306 5.42 16.69 0.04
CA VAL A 306 4.22 15.91 -0.33
C VAL A 306 3.04 16.34 0.53
N ASN A 307 3.17 16.36 1.86
CA ASN A 307 2.08 16.69 2.76
C ASN A 307 1.65 18.16 2.67
N LYS A 308 2.58 19.07 2.30
CA LYS A 308 2.22 20.45 1.92
C LYS A 308 1.30 20.49 0.69
N LYS A 309 1.59 19.69 -0.34
CA LYS A 309 0.76 19.59 -1.54
C LYS A 309 -0.58 18.91 -1.28
N LEU A 310 -0.64 18.00 -0.30
CA LEU A 310 -1.90 17.44 0.21
C LEU A 310 -2.76 18.46 0.97
N GLY A 311 -2.22 19.60 1.34
CA GLY A 311 -2.98 20.69 1.94
C GLY A 311 -2.74 20.89 3.44
N PHE A 312 -1.81 20.18 4.07
CA PHE A 312 -1.44 20.50 5.44
C PHE A 312 -0.78 21.88 5.54
N GLU A 313 -1.19 22.65 6.53
CA GLU A 313 -0.64 23.98 6.79
C GLU A 313 0.79 23.88 7.33
N ASN A 314 1.01 22.92 8.23
CA ASN A 314 2.34 22.64 8.77
C ASN A 314 2.64 21.16 8.68
N VAL A 315 3.93 20.85 8.46
CA VAL A 315 4.46 19.50 8.43
C VAL A 315 5.63 19.47 9.39
N TYR A 316 5.55 18.60 10.38
CA TYR A 316 6.54 18.44 11.43
C TYR A 316 7.06 17.00 11.44
N ALA A 317 8.38 16.85 11.53
CA ALA A 317 9.04 15.57 11.60
C ALA A 317 10.00 15.51 12.80
N LEU A 318 10.77 14.44 12.93
CA LEU A 318 11.72 14.28 14.03
C LEU A 318 12.66 15.49 14.18
N GLN A 319 13.11 16.07 13.06
CA GLN A 319 13.98 17.24 13.05
C GLN A 319 13.39 18.45 13.77
N ASP A 320 12.07 18.55 13.81
CA ASP A 320 11.33 19.69 14.40
C ASP A 320 11.07 19.51 15.90
N ALA A 321 11.23 18.28 16.42
CA ALA A 321 10.94 17.94 17.80
C ALA A 321 12.10 18.27 18.77
N ASN A 322 13.33 18.35 18.26
CA ASN A 322 14.55 18.63 19.04
C ASN A 322 14.79 17.65 20.23
N ILE A 323 14.38 16.38 20.06
CA ILE A 323 14.57 15.34 21.10
C ILE A 323 15.91 14.61 20.98
N GLY A 324 16.66 14.85 19.91
CA GLY A 324 17.98 14.27 19.68
C GLY A 324 18.44 14.41 18.23
N PRO A 325 19.59 13.85 17.87
CA PRO A 325 20.07 13.81 16.49
C PRO A 325 19.19 12.91 15.63
N MET A 326 19.32 13.01 14.30
CA MET A 326 18.64 12.07 13.39
C MET A 326 19.13 10.64 13.68
N CYS A 327 18.19 9.74 13.93
CA CYS A 327 18.47 8.32 14.15
C CYS A 327 18.69 7.57 12.82
N GLU A 328 19.39 6.45 12.88
CA GLU A 328 19.44 5.51 11.76
C GLU A 328 18.09 4.82 11.57
N PHE A 329 17.84 4.32 10.36
CA PHE A 329 16.61 3.59 10.08
C PHE A 329 16.57 2.28 10.88
N GLY A 330 15.51 2.10 11.67
CA GLY A 330 15.34 0.97 12.59
C GLY A 330 15.68 1.30 14.05
N ASP A 331 16.45 2.37 14.33
CA ASP A 331 16.75 2.84 15.69
C ASP A 331 15.91 4.07 16.05
N PHE A 332 14.61 3.94 15.84
CA PHE A 332 13.65 5.02 16.02
C PHE A 332 13.50 5.42 17.49
N TYR A 333 13.38 6.73 17.73
CA TYR A 333 12.98 7.24 19.04
C TYR A 333 11.61 6.72 19.43
N LEU A 334 11.27 6.81 20.72
CA LEU A 334 9.94 6.51 21.21
C LEU A 334 8.93 7.51 20.62
N ASP A 335 7.80 7.01 20.14
CA ASP A 335 6.69 7.86 19.67
C ASP A 335 6.14 8.72 20.80
N GLU A 336 6.16 8.20 22.06
CA GLU A 336 5.79 8.95 23.27
C GLU A 336 6.65 10.20 23.44
N ASP A 337 7.97 10.12 23.27
CA ASP A 337 8.88 11.26 23.43
C ASP A 337 8.66 12.31 22.34
N TYR A 338 8.42 11.87 21.10
CA TYR A 338 8.08 12.77 20.01
C TYR A 338 6.76 13.51 20.29
N VAL A 339 5.72 12.80 20.70
CA VAL A 339 4.40 13.42 21.00
C VAL A 339 4.51 14.38 22.17
N LYS A 340 5.27 14.06 23.24
CA LYS A 340 5.53 14.99 24.35
C LYS A 340 6.16 16.30 23.88
N ALA A 341 7.15 16.22 22.98
CA ALA A 341 7.83 17.40 22.44
C ALA A 341 6.95 18.24 21.53
N MET A 342 5.97 17.62 20.86
CA MET A 342 5.14 18.27 19.85
C MET A 342 3.69 18.52 20.28
N ILE A 343 3.34 18.24 21.51
CA ILE A 343 1.94 18.19 21.97
C ILE A 343 1.17 19.50 21.76
N ASP A 344 1.79 20.66 22.00
CA ASP A 344 1.17 21.96 21.77
C ASP A 344 0.84 22.26 20.30
N LYS A 345 1.49 21.53 19.37
CA LYS A 345 1.23 21.63 17.94
C LYS A 345 0.26 20.54 17.46
N ILE A 346 0.27 19.36 18.13
CA ILE A 346 -0.66 18.26 17.86
C ILE A 346 -2.06 18.64 18.36
N ALA A 347 -2.17 19.14 19.58
CA ALA A 347 -3.43 19.51 20.21
C ALA A 347 -3.41 20.96 20.74
N PRO A 348 -3.35 21.95 19.85
CA PRO A 348 -3.27 23.36 20.26
C PRO A 348 -4.56 23.81 20.95
N THR A 349 -4.41 24.59 22.02
CA THR A 349 -5.54 25.20 22.72
C THR A 349 -6.06 26.43 21.98
N GLY A 350 -7.36 26.71 22.11
CA GLY A 350 -7.97 27.97 21.65
C GLY A 350 -8.25 28.07 20.13
N LYS A 351 -8.07 27.01 19.37
CA LYS A 351 -8.40 26.94 17.93
C LYS A 351 -8.81 25.52 17.52
N LYS A 352 -9.61 25.42 16.46
CA LYS A 352 -9.94 24.14 15.86
C LYS A 352 -8.74 23.56 15.11
N PHE A 353 -8.52 22.28 15.24
CA PHE A 353 -7.40 21.60 14.58
C PHE A 353 -7.80 20.24 14.01
N TYR A 354 -7.10 19.90 12.93
CA TYR A 354 -6.95 18.58 12.37
C TYR A 354 -5.49 18.20 12.42
N SER A 355 -5.15 17.16 13.14
CA SER A 355 -3.79 16.64 13.27
C SER A 355 -3.71 15.22 12.74
N TYR A 356 -2.75 14.96 11.88
CA TYR A 356 -2.46 13.63 11.35
C TYR A 356 -1.07 13.21 11.79
N PHE A 357 -0.96 12.10 12.49
CA PHE A 357 0.29 11.59 13.00
C PHE A 357 0.54 10.17 12.49
N THR A 358 1.71 9.96 11.87
CA THR A 358 2.21 8.64 11.47
C THR A 358 3.29 8.22 12.46
N THR A 359 3.03 7.15 13.23
CA THR A 359 3.98 6.57 14.19
C THR A 359 5.09 5.80 13.49
N VAL A 360 6.12 5.37 14.22
CA VAL A 360 7.22 4.62 13.63
C VAL A 360 7.79 3.53 14.53
N LYS A 361 7.60 3.62 15.85
CA LYS A 361 8.32 2.74 16.81
C LYS A 361 8.02 1.25 16.63
N THR A 362 6.82 0.92 16.18
CA THR A 362 6.42 -0.47 15.88
C THR A 362 6.91 -1.01 14.54
N HIS A 363 7.66 -0.22 13.77
CA HIS A 363 8.30 -0.68 12.53
C HIS A 363 9.40 -1.72 12.83
N GLY A 364 9.43 -2.85 12.08
CA GLY A 364 10.53 -3.82 12.15
C GLY A 364 11.87 -3.22 11.71
N ASP A 365 13.01 -3.89 11.90
CA ASP A 365 13.17 -5.30 12.27
C ASP A 365 13.02 -5.55 13.79
N TYR A 366 12.71 -6.79 14.13
CA TYR A 366 12.57 -7.22 15.53
C TYR A 366 13.67 -8.21 15.95
N ASP A 367 14.70 -8.38 15.15
CA ASP A 367 15.81 -9.33 15.41
C ASP A 367 16.84 -8.81 16.42
N SER A 368 16.80 -7.51 16.76
CA SER A 368 17.77 -6.89 17.65
C SER A 368 17.10 -6.29 18.89
N THR A 369 17.71 -6.47 20.06
CA THR A 369 17.25 -5.81 21.29
C THR A 369 17.51 -4.31 21.22
N LYS A 370 16.51 -3.49 21.54
CA LYS A 370 16.60 -2.03 21.59
C LYS A 370 16.76 -1.54 23.03
N GLU A 371 17.78 -0.72 23.29
CA GLU A 371 18.08 -0.26 24.64
C GLU A 371 16.98 0.61 25.24
N ASP A 372 16.32 1.43 24.44
CA ASP A 372 15.23 2.31 24.85
C ASP A 372 13.93 1.55 25.19
N LEU A 373 13.83 0.27 24.81
CA LEU A 373 12.75 -0.62 25.18
C LEU A 373 13.03 -1.42 26.46
N ALA A 374 14.18 -1.23 27.12
CA ALA A 374 14.57 -1.99 28.32
C ALA A 374 13.49 -2.03 29.42
N PRO A 375 12.81 -0.91 29.78
CA PRO A 375 11.75 -0.94 30.77
C PRO A 375 10.52 -1.78 30.35
N TYR A 376 10.27 -1.86 29.05
CA TYR A 376 9.13 -2.62 28.50
C TYR A 376 9.40 -4.12 28.46
N TYR A 377 10.67 -4.53 28.29
CA TYR A 377 11.03 -5.95 28.35
C TYR A 377 10.76 -6.54 29.75
N GLU A 378 11.03 -5.77 30.81
CA GLU A 378 10.72 -6.21 32.18
C GLU A 378 9.21 -6.44 32.37
N ILE A 379 8.38 -5.49 31.91
CA ILE A 379 6.91 -5.61 31.96
C ILE A 379 6.42 -6.81 31.17
N TYR A 380 6.94 -7.02 29.96
CA TYR A 380 6.57 -8.18 29.15
C TYR A 380 6.93 -9.51 29.83
N ASP A 381 8.15 -9.61 30.36
CA ASP A 381 8.65 -10.84 30.98
C ASP A 381 7.86 -11.22 32.24
N GLU A 382 7.50 -10.22 33.05
CA GLU A 382 6.63 -10.40 34.24
C GLU A 382 5.22 -10.86 33.89
N ASN A 383 4.70 -10.46 32.72
CA ASN A 383 3.34 -10.79 32.28
C ASN A 383 3.27 -11.89 31.22
N SER A 384 4.40 -12.51 30.84
CA SER A 384 4.47 -13.45 29.72
C SER A 384 3.47 -14.61 29.79
N GLU A 385 3.20 -15.15 30.99
CA GLU A 385 2.21 -16.22 31.19
C GLU A 385 0.76 -15.74 30.97
N ASN A 386 0.45 -14.54 31.46
CA ASN A 386 -0.86 -13.92 31.28
C ASN A 386 -1.11 -13.59 29.81
N ILE A 387 -0.09 -13.07 29.11
CA ILE A 387 -0.14 -12.79 27.66
C ILE A 387 -0.37 -14.06 26.88
N ALA A 388 0.35 -15.16 27.21
CA ALA A 388 0.18 -16.46 26.55
C ALA A 388 -1.25 -16.99 26.72
N LYS A 389 -1.81 -16.86 27.92
CA LYS A 389 -3.19 -17.26 28.20
C LYS A 389 -4.18 -16.42 27.39
N TYR A 390 -4.02 -15.10 27.40
CA TYR A 390 -4.89 -14.20 26.63
C TYR A 390 -4.83 -14.48 25.14
N PHE A 391 -3.64 -14.69 24.57
CA PHE A 391 -3.49 -15.05 23.16
C PHE A 391 -4.24 -16.33 22.81
N SER A 392 -4.10 -17.36 23.66
CA SER A 392 -4.84 -18.62 23.48
C SER A 392 -6.37 -18.41 23.53
N GLU A 393 -6.86 -17.52 24.39
CA GLU A 393 -8.30 -17.21 24.52
C GLU A 393 -8.86 -16.52 23.26
N ILE A 394 -8.05 -15.71 22.57
CA ILE A 394 -8.45 -14.99 21.34
C ILE A 394 -7.99 -15.68 20.05
N GLY A 395 -7.48 -16.92 20.16
CA GLY A 395 -7.08 -17.72 19.00
C GLY A 395 -5.75 -17.32 18.37
N LEU A 396 -4.90 -16.57 19.07
CA LEU A 396 -3.55 -16.22 18.66
C LEU A 396 -2.50 -17.14 19.27
N ILE A 397 -1.33 -17.19 18.66
CA ILE A 397 -0.22 -18.05 19.06
C ILE A 397 0.93 -17.19 19.59
N LEU A 398 1.32 -17.43 20.86
CA LEU A 398 2.56 -16.89 21.39
C LEU A 398 3.66 -17.94 21.21
N PRO A 399 4.83 -17.60 20.63
CA PRO A 399 5.94 -18.54 20.51
C PRO A 399 6.41 -19.08 21.86
N ASP A 400 6.76 -20.36 21.90
CA ASP A 400 7.40 -20.95 23.07
C ASP A 400 8.80 -20.35 23.28
N LYS A 401 9.22 -20.22 24.55
CA LYS A 401 10.56 -19.70 24.90
C LYS A 401 11.69 -20.54 24.32
N SER A 402 11.44 -21.81 23.98
CA SER A 402 12.42 -22.68 23.30
C SER A 402 12.63 -22.29 21.83
N ASP A 403 11.65 -21.66 21.18
CA ASP A 403 11.81 -20.98 19.88
C ASP A 403 12.33 -19.57 20.10
N THR A 404 13.60 -19.47 20.48
CA THR A 404 14.20 -18.23 20.95
C THR A 404 14.11 -17.09 19.92
N ALA A 405 14.18 -17.40 18.62
CA ALA A 405 14.16 -16.39 17.56
C ALA A 405 12.78 -15.71 17.48
N PHE A 406 11.71 -16.48 17.29
CA PHE A 406 10.35 -15.93 17.21
C PHE A 406 9.87 -15.35 18.53
N TYR A 407 10.21 -15.99 19.66
CA TYR A 407 9.89 -15.44 20.98
C TYR A 407 10.47 -14.02 21.14
N ASN A 408 11.74 -13.82 20.81
CA ASN A 408 12.38 -12.50 20.92
C ASN A 408 11.78 -11.47 19.96
N ARG A 409 11.45 -11.84 18.73
CA ARG A 409 10.78 -10.97 17.75
C ARG A 409 9.42 -10.51 18.25
N VAL A 410 8.57 -11.45 18.68
CA VAL A 410 7.24 -11.12 19.23
C VAL A 410 7.37 -10.28 20.49
N ARG A 411 8.31 -10.60 21.38
CA ARG A 411 8.62 -9.83 22.59
C ARG A 411 8.99 -8.39 22.24
N GLN A 412 9.89 -8.18 21.30
CA GLN A 412 10.30 -6.84 20.88
C GLN A 412 9.15 -6.08 20.23
N TYR A 413 8.39 -6.71 19.35
CA TYR A 413 7.20 -6.12 18.75
C TYR A 413 6.20 -5.64 19.82
N LYS A 414 5.90 -6.50 20.81
CA LYS A 414 5.01 -6.16 21.92
C LYS A 414 5.55 -4.99 22.76
N CYS A 415 6.85 -4.96 23.02
CA CYS A 415 7.50 -3.87 23.74
C CYS A 415 7.45 -2.55 22.96
N SER A 416 7.59 -2.60 21.63
CA SER A 416 7.39 -1.42 20.78
C SER A 416 5.93 -0.93 20.83
N ALA A 417 4.95 -1.83 20.87
CA ALA A 417 3.54 -1.47 20.99
C ALA A 417 3.20 -0.85 22.36
N MET A 418 3.95 -1.16 23.44
CA MET A 418 3.79 -0.51 24.74
C MET A 418 4.14 0.98 24.69
N ASP A 419 5.12 1.38 23.85
CA ASP A 419 5.40 2.79 23.62
C ASP A 419 4.20 3.50 22.98
N THR A 420 3.60 2.88 21.97
CA THR A 420 2.36 3.39 21.36
C THR A 420 1.23 3.54 22.38
N ASP A 421 1.06 2.58 23.27
CA ASP A 421 0.05 2.67 24.36
C ASP A 421 0.30 3.85 25.29
N ARG A 422 1.55 4.05 25.71
CA ARG A 422 1.93 5.18 26.57
C ARG A 422 1.79 6.52 25.87
N MET A 423 2.12 6.59 24.60
CA MET A 423 1.92 7.76 23.76
C MET A 423 0.43 8.14 23.70
N VAL A 424 -0.45 7.16 23.44
CA VAL A 424 -1.91 7.39 23.40
C VAL A 424 -2.43 7.80 24.79
N LYS A 425 -1.94 7.16 25.85
CA LYS A 425 -2.28 7.55 27.22
C LYS A 425 -1.90 9.01 27.51
N PHE A 426 -0.67 9.39 27.22
CA PHE A 426 -0.19 10.75 27.41
C PHE A 426 -1.05 11.77 26.63
N LEU A 427 -1.38 11.48 25.38
CA LEU A 427 -2.24 12.33 24.56
C LEU A 427 -3.63 12.50 25.19
N ILE A 428 -4.26 11.42 25.63
CA ILE A 428 -5.58 11.47 26.28
C ILE A 428 -5.53 12.27 27.59
N ASP A 429 -4.51 12.05 28.42
CA ASP A 429 -4.33 12.78 29.68
C ASP A 429 -4.16 14.29 29.40
N TYR A 430 -3.32 14.66 28.42
CA TYR A 430 -3.18 16.06 28.00
C TYR A 430 -4.50 16.68 27.50
N LEU A 431 -5.27 15.95 26.67
CA LEU A 431 -6.57 16.42 26.20
C LEU A 431 -7.55 16.66 27.35
N LYS A 432 -7.56 15.77 28.37
CA LYS A 432 -8.39 15.91 29.56
C LYS A 432 -7.96 17.10 30.44
N GLU A 433 -6.66 17.24 30.68
CA GLU A 433 -6.10 18.34 31.50
C GLU A 433 -6.37 19.72 30.88
N ASN A 434 -6.44 19.80 29.54
CA ASN A 434 -6.69 21.04 28.83
C ASN A 434 -8.16 21.24 28.39
N ASN A 435 -9.10 20.40 28.89
CA ASN A 435 -10.53 20.43 28.55
C ASN A 435 -10.80 20.30 27.04
N LEU A 436 -9.98 19.55 26.33
CA LEU A 436 -10.11 19.29 24.89
C LEU A 436 -10.74 17.93 24.59
N TYR A 437 -10.72 16.98 25.55
CA TYR A 437 -11.08 15.57 25.32
C TYR A 437 -12.48 15.40 24.76
N ASP A 438 -13.49 16.02 25.34
CA ASP A 438 -14.88 15.88 24.89
C ASP A 438 -15.15 16.53 23.54
N ASN A 439 -14.25 17.42 23.10
CA ASN A 439 -14.31 18.11 21.82
C ASN A 439 -13.25 17.63 20.82
N THR A 440 -12.65 16.46 21.04
CA THR A 440 -11.63 15.88 20.15
C THR A 440 -11.93 14.42 19.89
N THR A 441 -12.04 14.07 18.62
CA THR A 441 -12.18 12.70 18.16
C THR A 441 -10.81 12.14 17.82
N LEU A 442 -10.53 10.88 18.21
CA LEU A 442 -9.33 10.15 17.81
C LEU A 442 -9.71 9.06 16.82
N PHE A 443 -9.06 9.04 15.67
CA PHE A 443 -9.04 7.92 14.73
C PHE A 443 -7.71 7.20 14.90
N LEU A 444 -7.76 5.96 15.37
CA LEU A 444 -6.60 5.09 15.57
C LEU A 444 -6.71 3.93 14.60
N PHE A 445 -5.86 3.88 13.59
CA PHE A 445 -5.90 2.81 12.58
C PHE A 445 -4.49 2.40 12.16
N ALA A 446 -4.30 1.11 11.91
CA ALA A 446 -3.03 0.62 11.41
C ALA A 446 -2.88 0.89 9.90
N ASP A 447 -1.64 1.03 9.44
CA ASP A 447 -1.31 1.28 8.04
C ASP A 447 -1.25 -0.01 7.21
N HIS A 448 -0.74 -1.07 7.77
CA HIS A 448 -0.65 -2.42 7.20
C HIS A 448 -0.35 -3.45 8.29
N ASN A 449 -0.43 -4.74 7.92
CA ASN A 449 -0.08 -5.84 8.80
C ASN A 449 1.42 -5.87 9.14
N CYS A 450 1.76 -6.47 10.27
CA CYS A 450 3.14 -6.66 10.69
C CYS A 450 3.80 -7.80 9.88
N TYR A 451 4.34 -7.48 8.70
CA TYR A 451 5.01 -8.45 7.83
C TYR A 451 6.50 -8.62 8.12
N TYR A 452 7.11 -7.68 8.85
CA TYR A 452 8.53 -7.78 9.21
C TYR A 452 8.78 -9.01 10.08
N ASP A 453 9.87 -9.72 9.75
CA ASP A 453 10.34 -10.91 10.45
C ASP A 453 9.24 -11.98 10.66
N ASN A 454 8.18 -11.93 9.85
CA ASN A 454 7.02 -12.81 9.85
C ASN A 454 6.25 -12.84 11.18
N VAL A 455 6.36 -11.79 12.00
CA VAL A 455 5.71 -11.73 13.33
C VAL A 455 4.19 -11.86 13.22
N GLY A 456 3.57 -11.10 12.31
CA GLY A 456 2.11 -11.14 12.12
C GLY A 456 1.60 -12.51 11.67
N SER A 457 2.25 -13.14 10.70
CA SER A 457 1.88 -14.49 10.23
C SER A 457 2.12 -15.56 11.29
N TYR A 458 3.23 -15.50 12.01
CA TYR A 458 3.53 -16.46 13.06
C TYR A 458 2.51 -16.41 14.19
N VAL A 459 2.19 -15.22 14.69
CA VAL A 459 1.23 -15.05 15.78
C VAL A 459 -0.18 -15.50 15.39
N ARG A 460 -0.56 -15.33 14.12
CA ARG A 460 -1.89 -15.74 13.63
C ARG A 460 -1.97 -17.22 13.29
N TYR A 461 -0.94 -17.77 12.66
CA TYR A 461 -1.01 -19.10 12.02
C TYR A 461 0.01 -20.10 12.57
N GLY A 462 0.94 -19.68 13.41
CA GLY A 462 2.04 -20.52 13.90
C GLY A 462 3.06 -20.89 12.82
N ALA A 463 3.13 -20.14 11.74
CA ALA A 463 4.00 -20.39 10.61
C ALA A 463 4.60 -19.10 10.04
N GLU A 464 5.82 -19.18 9.50
CA GLU A 464 6.48 -18.06 8.83
C GLU A 464 5.77 -17.68 7.51
N GLU A 465 5.28 -18.69 6.80
CA GLU A 465 4.54 -18.51 5.56
C GLU A 465 3.04 -18.60 5.84
N TYR A 466 2.30 -17.67 5.30
CA TYR A 466 0.84 -17.69 5.31
C TYR A 466 0.30 -17.86 3.89
N ASP A 467 -0.90 -18.41 3.82
CA ASP A 467 -1.61 -18.45 2.56
C ASP A 467 -2.04 -17.02 2.17
N ALA A 468 -1.37 -16.45 1.16
CA ALA A 468 -1.70 -15.13 0.62
C ALA A 468 -3.14 -15.02 0.08
N GLN A 469 -3.84 -16.14 -0.02
CA GLN A 469 -5.25 -16.23 -0.42
C GLN A 469 -6.19 -15.94 0.74
N ASN A 470 -5.68 -15.86 1.98
CA ASN A 470 -6.49 -15.48 3.14
C ASN A 470 -6.35 -13.99 3.44
N SER A 471 -7.46 -13.26 3.31
CA SER A 471 -7.49 -11.82 3.60
C SER A 471 -7.35 -11.48 5.08
N ASP A 472 -7.42 -12.46 5.99
CA ASP A 472 -7.38 -12.22 7.42
C ASP A 472 -6.02 -11.67 7.89
N ILE A 473 -4.93 -11.96 7.16
CA ILE A 473 -3.64 -11.34 7.45
C ILE A 473 -3.67 -9.81 7.36
N TYR A 474 -4.57 -9.26 6.56
CA TYR A 474 -4.75 -7.82 6.38
C TYR A 474 -5.75 -7.20 7.35
N ASN A 475 -6.38 -8.03 8.21
CA ASN A 475 -7.31 -7.56 9.23
C ASN A 475 -6.54 -6.98 10.41
N ILE A 476 -6.57 -5.66 10.52
CA ILE A 476 -5.77 -4.88 11.46
C ILE A 476 -6.64 -3.89 12.24
N PRO A 477 -6.14 -3.33 13.36
CA PRO A 477 -6.94 -2.47 14.22
C PRO A 477 -7.40 -1.17 13.56
N PHE A 478 -8.68 -0.84 13.78
CA PHE A 478 -9.24 0.48 13.59
C PHE A 478 -10.24 0.80 14.69
N MET A 479 -10.09 1.96 15.32
CA MET A 479 -10.94 2.46 16.41
C MET A 479 -11.25 3.94 16.22
N ILE A 480 -12.49 4.35 16.49
CA ILE A 480 -12.89 5.75 16.60
C ILE A 480 -13.27 6.01 18.06
N VAL A 481 -12.46 6.83 18.73
CA VAL A 481 -12.68 7.22 20.13
C VAL A 481 -13.37 8.57 20.18
N ASP A 482 -14.64 8.57 20.55
CA ASP A 482 -15.44 9.79 20.73
C ASP A 482 -16.66 9.51 21.61
N SER A 483 -16.86 10.32 22.65
CA SER A 483 -17.97 10.16 23.61
C SER A 483 -19.35 10.32 22.96
N THR A 484 -19.47 11.06 21.85
CA THR A 484 -20.74 11.27 21.13
C THR A 484 -21.18 10.02 20.35
N LEU A 485 -20.20 9.27 19.80
CA LEU A 485 -20.49 8.05 19.03
C LEU A 485 -20.76 6.85 19.95
N GLY A 486 -20.27 6.89 21.19
CA GLY A 486 -20.40 5.81 22.15
C GLY A 486 -19.51 4.60 21.84
N ASN A 487 -19.68 3.53 22.63
CA ASN A 487 -18.95 2.28 22.48
C ASN A 487 -19.74 1.27 21.64
N ALA A 488 -19.13 0.70 20.63
CA ALA A 488 -19.73 -0.34 19.79
C ALA A 488 -18.64 -1.18 19.09
N THR A 489 -18.95 -2.46 18.87
CA THR A 489 -18.18 -3.31 17.96
C THR A 489 -18.88 -3.33 16.61
N ILE A 490 -18.14 -3.01 15.54
CA ILE A 490 -18.66 -2.91 14.17
C ILE A 490 -17.88 -3.93 13.33
N ASP A 491 -18.59 -4.87 12.73
CA ASP A 491 -18.04 -5.95 11.90
C ASP A 491 -18.15 -5.69 10.39
N THR A 492 -18.61 -4.51 10.00
CA THR A 492 -18.70 -4.10 8.60
C THR A 492 -17.32 -4.21 7.92
N PHE A 493 -17.26 -4.94 6.79
CA PHE A 493 -16.05 -4.99 5.98
C PHE A 493 -15.69 -3.58 5.48
N CYS A 494 -14.51 -3.12 5.85
CA CYS A 494 -14.02 -1.79 5.51
C CYS A 494 -12.50 -1.78 5.34
N ASP A 495 -11.97 -0.73 4.75
CA ASP A 495 -10.56 -0.59 4.45
C ASP A 495 -10.07 0.87 4.55
N THR A 496 -8.79 1.09 4.29
CA THR A 496 -8.16 2.42 4.38
C THR A 496 -8.84 3.45 3.46
N TYR A 497 -9.41 3.04 2.31
CA TYR A 497 -10.13 3.95 1.40
C TYR A 497 -11.39 4.54 2.03
N ASP A 498 -11.98 3.84 2.99
CA ASP A 498 -13.23 4.22 3.66
C ASP A 498 -13.04 5.31 4.72
N ILE A 499 -11.79 5.54 5.17
CA ILE A 499 -11.47 6.52 6.22
C ILE A 499 -11.88 7.94 5.79
N ALA A 500 -11.45 8.38 4.59
CA ALA A 500 -11.73 9.74 4.12
C ALA A 500 -13.23 10.03 3.98
N PRO A 501 -14.07 9.22 3.28
CA PRO A 501 -15.51 9.47 3.20
C PRO A 501 -16.20 9.38 4.57
N THR A 502 -15.75 8.50 5.46
CA THR A 502 -16.29 8.41 6.83
C THR A 502 -16.01 9.69 7.62
N ILE A 503 -14.80 10.23 7.56
CA ILE A 503 -14.47 11.53 8.16
C ILE A 503 -15.37 12.62 7.58
N CYS A 504 -15.53 12.67 6.25
CA CYS A 504 -16.34 13.70 5.60
C CYS A 504 -17.79 13.68 6.11
N ASN A 505 -18.41 12.51 6.24
CA ASN A 505 -19.77 12.40 6.71
C ASN A 505 -19.89 12.68 8.22
N LEU A 506 -19.00 12.14 9.06
CA LEU A 506 -19.05 12.36 10.51
C LEU A 506 -18.83 13.83 10.89
N PHE A 507 -17.98 14.56 10.14
CA PHE A 507 -17.70 15.98 10.40
C PHE A 507 -18.55 16.94 9.56
N GLY A 508 -19.37 16.44 8.64
CA GLY A 508 -20.23 17.26 7.79
C GLY A 508 -19.44 18.13 6.79
N LEU A 509 -18.38 17.58 6.23
CA LEU A 509 -17.53 18.27 5.25
C LEU A 509 -18.10 18.11 3.83
N ASP A 510 -18.01 19.17 3.03
CA ASP A 510 -18.28 19.09 1.58
C ASP A 510 -17.15 18.31 0.91
N TYR A 511 -17.46 17.27 0.14
CA TYR A 511 -16.45 16.41 -0.47
C TYR A 511 -16.82 15.99 -1.91
N ASN A 512 -15.99 15.18 -2.53
CA ASN A 512 -16.25 14.65 -3.87
C ASN A 512 -16.17 13.12 -3.87
N LYS A 513 -17.33 12.47 -3.92
CA LYS A 513 -17.44 11.00 -3.91
C LYS A 513 -16.80 10.34 -5.14
N ASN A 514 -16.69 11.04 -6.27
CA ASN A 514 -16.08 10.52 -7.48
C ASN A 514 -14.54 10.52 -7.43
N LEU A 515 -13.96 11.27 -6.50
CA LEU A 515 -12.52 11.29 -6.25
C LEU A 515 -12.10 10.43 -5.06
N GLN A 516 -13.02 9.70 -4.44
CA GLN A 516 -12.76 8.79 -3.33
C GLN A 516 -13.19 7.37 -3.72
N GLN A 517 -12.33 6.38 -3.55
CA GLN A 517 -12.62 4.97 -3.85
C GLN A 517 -13.56 4.34 -2.83
N GLY A 518 -13.33 4.68 -1.56
CA GLY A 518 -14.09 4.15 -0.45
C GLY A 518 -15.49 4.74 -0.31
N LYS A 519 -16.18 4.25 0.70
CA LYS A 519 -17.52 4.70 1.11
C LYS A 519 -17.53 4.97 2.61
N ASP A 520 -18.44 5.81 3.06
CA ASP A 520 -18.69 5.95 4.49
C ASP A 520 -19.08 4.60 5.12
N ILE A 521 -18.35 4.20 6.17
CA ILE A 521 -18.53 2.89 6.82
C ILE A 521 -19.94 2.76 7.42
N TYR A 522 -20.59 3.86 7.78
CA TYR A 522 -21.93 3.87 8.33
C TYR A 522 -23.04 3.92 7.27
N SER A 523 -22.69 4.03 5.99
CA SER A 523 -23.71 4.08 4.93
C SER A 523 -24.35 2.71 4.69
N ALA A 524 -25.63 2.71 4.30
CA ALA A 524 -26.33 1.48 3.93
C ALA A 524 -25.67 0.77 2.73
N ASP A 525 -25.05 1.52 1.83
CA ASP A 525 -24.32 0.97 0.66
C ASP A 525 -23.06 0.20 1.06
N LYS A 526 -22.55 0.37 2.27
CA LYS A 526 -21.36 -0.33 2.77
C LYS A 526 -21.66 -1.78 3.15
N THR A 527 -22.91 -2.12 3.42
CA THR A 527 -23.37 -3.50 3.65
C THR A 527 -23.41 -4.34 2.37
N ALA A 528 -23.36 -3.70 1.18
CA ALA A 528 -23.21 -4.38 -0.09
C ALA A 528 -21.81 -5.00 -0.21
N VAL A 529 -21.63 -5.87 -1.20
CA VAL A 529 -20.33 -6.49 -1.49
C VAL A 529 -19.29 -5.39 -1.78
N SER A 530 -18.34 -5.22 -0.87
CA SER A 530 -17.21 -4.31 -1.02
C SER A 530 -15.96 -5.09 -1.38
N VAL A 531 -15.03 -4.45 -2.06
CA VAL A 531 -13.74 -5.04 -2.41
C VAL A 531 -12.60 -4.22 -1.80
N PHE A 532 -11.54 -4.91 -1.41
CA PHE A 532 -10.28 -4.37 -0.97
C PHE A 532 -9.19 -4.80 -1.95
N VAL A 533 -8.30 -3.90 -2.33
CA VAL A 533 -7.24 -4.18 -3.29
C VAL A 533 -5.88 -4.07 -2.61
N SER A 534 -5.22 -5.22 -2.46
CA SER A 534 -3.86 -5.29 -1.92
C SER A 534 -2.83 -5.09 -3.02
N ASN A 535 -1.94 -4.11 -2.84
CA ASN A 535 -0.82 -3.82 -3.75
C ASN A 535 -1.24 -3.71 -5.24
N ASN A 536 -2.49 -3.36 -5.52
CA ASN A 536 -3.11 -3.32 -6.86
C ASN A 536 -3.06 -4.65 -7.62
N THR A 537 -2.98 -5.79 -6.94
CA THR A 537 -2.85 -7.10 -7.59
C THR A 537 -3.83 -8.14 -7.09
N VAL A 538 -4.20 -8.10 -5.83
CA VAL A 538 -5.16 -9.05 -5.25
C VAL A 538 -6.38 -8.30 -4.76
N ILE A 539 -7.54 -8.77 -5.16
CA ILE A 539 -8.83 -8.21 -4.81
C ILE A 539 -9.47 -9.14 -3.80
N PHE A 540 -9.88 -8.59 -2.68
CA PHE A 540 -10.52 -9.35 -1.61
C PHE A 540 -11.84 -8.74 -1.19
N ASN A 541 -12.68 -9.56 -0.62
CA ASN A 541 -13.63 -9.16 0.40
C ASN A 541 -13.53 -10.15 1.58
N ASP A 542 -14.51 -10.16 2.47
CA ASP A 542 -14.56 -11.06 3.62
C ASP A 542 -14.68 -12.55 3.26
N LYS A 543 -15.07 -12.89 2.02
CA LYS A 543 -15.38 -14.26 1.59
C LYS A 543 -14.63 -14.73 0.35
N LEU A 544 -14.27 -13.81 -0.54
CA LEU A 544 -13.74 -14.12 -1.85
C LEU A 544 -12.42 -13.39 -2.09
N PHE A 545 -11.58 -13.97 -2.94
CA PHE A 545 -10.43 -13.27 -3.51
C PHE A 545 -10.27 -13.59 -5.00
N SER A 546 -9.52 -12.71 -5.69
CA SER A 546 -9.16 -12.90 -7.09
C SER A 546 -7.84 -12.18 -7.40
N TYR A 547 -6.97 -12.80 -8.19
CA TYR A 547 -5.80 -12.13 -8.76
C TYR A 547 -6.11 -11.35 -10.03
N ASN A 548 -7.31 -11.54 -10.60
CA ASN A 548 -7.71 -10.94 -11.86
C ASN A 548 -9.22 -10.90 -11.95
N ILE A 549 -10.01 -10.25 -11.52
CA ILE A 549 -11.51 -10.16 -11.55
C ILE A 549 -12.23 -11.43 -12.07
N VAL A 550 -11.57 -12.26 -12.86
CA VAL A 550 -12.13 -13.41 -13.59
C VAL A 550 -12.17 -14.67 -12.75
N ASP A 551 -10.99 -15.05 -12.24
CA ASP A 551 -10.80 -16.30 -11.51
C ASP A 551 -11.06 -16.02 -10.02
N VAL A 552 -12.33 -16.04 -9.65
CA VAL A 552 -12.76 -15.78 -8.28
C VAL A 552 -12.67 -17.07 -7.46
N HIS A 553 -12.05 -16.98 -6.31
CA HIS A 553 -11.81 -18.11 -5.42
C HIS A 553 -12.52 -17.94 -4.08
N ASN A 554 -13.09 -19.03 -3.61
CA ASN A 554 -13.70 -19.17 -2.30
C ASN A 554 -12.84 -20.13 -1.45
N ALA A 555 -11.76 -19.61 -0.85
CA ALA A 555 -10.77 -20.40 -0.14
C ALA A 555 -11.33 -21.14 1.08
N ASN A 556 -12.30 -20.54 1.75
CA ASN A 556 -12.88 -21.06 2.99
C ASN A 556 -14.20 -21.82 2.79
N ASN A 557 -14.60 -22.09 1.55
CA ASN A 557 -15.85 -22.79 1.20
C ASN A 557 -17.10 -22.18 1.85
N TYR A 558 -17.19 -20.85 1.87
CA TYR A 558 -18.39 -20.15 2.32
C TYR A 558 -19.61 -20.54 1.47
N GLU A 559 -20.79 -20.58 2.08
CA GLU A 559 -22.04 -20.70 1.34
C GLU A 559 -22.36 -19.35 0.66
N ILE A 560 -22.07 -19.25 -0.63
CA ILE A 560 -22.33 -18.07 -1.46
C ILE A 560 -22.94 -18.52 -2.79
N ASP A 561 -23.78 -17.67 -3.35
CA ASP A 561 -24.43 -17.90 -4.65
C ASP A 561 -23.72 -17.17 -5.80
N ASP A 562 -24.13 -17.48 -7.02
CA ASP A 562 -23.58 -16.86 -8.22
C ASP A 562 -23.87 -15.34 -8.26
N GLU A 563 -24.95 -14.87 -7.65
CA GLU A 563 -25.28 -13.45 -7.57
C GLU A 563 -24.26 -12.69 -6.71
N TYR A 564 -23.83 -13.28 -5.59
CA TYR A 564 -22.77 -12.71 -4.75
C TYR A 564 -21.43 -12.63 -5.49
N ILE A 565 -21.07 -13.69 -6.23
CA ILE A 565 -19.85 -13.72 -7.04
C ILE A 565 -19.88 -12.62 -8.10
N GLU A 566 -21.01 -12.46 -8.78
CA GLU A 566 -21.18 -11.43 -9.81
C GLU A 566 -21.09 -10.01 -9.20
N LYS A 567 -21.70 -9.77 -8.04
CA LYS A 567 -21.58 -8.51 -7.31
C LYS A 567 -20.12 -8.22 -6.90
N PHE A 568 -19.37 -9.23 -6.48
CA PHE A 568 -17.95 -9.08 -6.19
C PHE A 568 -17.18 -8.63 -7.43
N LYS A 569 -17.40 -9.28 -8.58
CA LYS A 569 -16.75 -8.94 -9.85
C LYS A 569 -17.10 -7.51 -10.29
N LEU A 570 -18.38 -7.14 -10.24
CA LEU A 570 -18.84 -5.79 -10.60
C LEU A 570 -18.23 -4.72 -9.67
N SER A 571 -18.12 -5.00 -8.38
CA SER A 571 -17.46 -4.09 -7.43
C SER A 571 -15.99 -3.90 -7.74
N ALA A 572 -15.30 -4.97 -8.13
CA ALA A 572 -13.88 -4.91 -8.53
C ALA A 572 -13.69 -4.12 -9.83
N ILE A 573 -14.55 -4.34 -10.84
CA ILE A 573 -14.54 -3.57 -12.09
C ILE A 573 -14.76 -2.08 -11.80
N ALA A 574 -15.78 -1.75 -11.02
CA ALA A 574 -16.10 -0.37 -10.67
C ALA A 574 -14.95 0.32 -9.94
N PHE A 575 -14.22 -0.41 -9.08
CA PHE A 575 -13.02 0.09 -8.41
C PHE A 575 -11.96 0.51 -9.43
N TYR A 576 -11.63 -0.34 -10.39
CA TYR A 576 -10.59 -0.07 -11.39
C TYR A 576 -10.98 1.01 -12.40
N GLU A 577 -12.22 1.02 -12.88
CA GLU A 577 -12.72 2.08 -13.77
C GLU A 577 -12.66 3.46 -13.10
N LYS A 578 -13.00 3.51 -11.82
CA LYS A 578 -12.93 4.72 -11.03
C LYS A 578 -11.47 5.15 -10.81
N GLN A 579 -10.58 4.20 -10.53
CA GLN A 579 -9.15 4.46 -10.39
C GLN A 579 -8.55 5.06 -11.66
N ASP A 580 -8.87 4.51 -12.84
CA ASP A 580 -8.40 5.05 -14.13
C ASP A 580 -8.83 6.51 -14.33
N LYS A 581 -10.06 6.86 -13.97
CA LYS A 581 -10.54 8.25 -14.04
C LYS A 581 -9.81 9.17 -13.06
N ILE A 582 -9.62 8.72 -11.82
CA ILE A 582 -8.90 9.46 -10.79
C ILE A 582 -7.45 9.71 -11.22
N ASP A 583 -6.77 8.69 -11.71
CA ASP A 583 -5.38 8.79 -12.18
C ASP A 583 -5.25 9.78 -13.33
N LYS A 584 -6.15 9.73 -14.32
CA LYS A 584 -6.19 10.70 -15.42
C LYS A 584 -6.42 12.13 -14.93
N ILE A 585 -7.34 12.32 -13.97
CA ILE A 585 -7.61 13.64 -13.38
C ILE A 585 -6.35 14.21 -12.72
N TYR A 586 -5.71 13.44 -11.86
CA TYR A 586 -4.51 13.91 -11.15
C TYR A 586 -3.30 14.08 -12.06
N LYS A 587 -3.07 13.15 -13.01
CA LYS A 587 -1.92 13.19 -13.93
C LYS A 587 -2.08 14.24 -15.03
N SER A 588 -3.30 14.57 -15.45
CA SER A 588 -3.56 15.63 -16.43
C SER A 588 -3.48 17.04 -15.84
N PHE A 589 -3.39 17.17 -14.53
CA PHE A 589 -3.45 18.45 -13.80
C PHE A 589 -4.69 19.28 -14.16
N LEU A 590 -5.83 18.60 -14.33
CA LEU A 590 -7.10 19.31 -14.54
C LEU A 590 -7.39 20.22 -13.36
N GLN A 591 -7.72 21.47 -13.67
CA GLN A 591 -8.25 22.40 -12.68
C GLN A 591 -9.77 22.20 -12.58
N TYR A 592 -10.27 22.04 -11.36
CA TYR A 592 -11.68 21.81 -11.08
C TYR A 592 -12.36 23.02 -10.47
#